data_7dda8d635e296efd2fe50bcb8dc52bc2
#
_entry.id   7dda8d635e296efd2fe50bcb8dc52bc2
#
_cell.length_a   1.000
_cell.length_b   1.000
_cell.length_c   1.000
_cell.angle_alpha   90.00
_cell.angle_beta   90.00
_cell.angle_gamma   90.00
#
_symmetry.space_group_name_H-M   'P 1'
#
loop_
_entity.id
_entity.type
_entity.pdbx_description
1 polymer ?
#
loop_
_entity_poly.entity_id
_entity_poly.type
_entity_poly.pdbx_seq_one_letter_code
_entity_poly.pdbx_strand_id
1 'polypeptide(L)'
;VVIGAGQAGLSVSYYLQRLGLDAGNDFVVLDRGPGTGGAWQFRWEALRIGSAHKINDLPGLDALGLSFETADRHAPAKDVVADYYRRYEDHYGLQVVRPADVVSVENFGMDLMVNFTLDDEEKEVSTVTVVNATGTWGAPFIPWYPGLKSFEGRHVHTNDYKSAEDY
;
A
#
# COMPACT_ATOMS: atom_id res chain seq x y z
N VAL A 1 -6.72 7.30 -12.66
CA VAL A 1 -5.50 6.82 -12.01
C VAL A 1 -5.77 6.50 -10.55
N VAL A 2 -5.30 5.35 -10.05
CA VAL A 2 -5.30 4.97 -8.62
C VAL A 2 -3.86 5.12 -8.11
N ILE A 3 -3.67 5.87 -7.01
CA ILE A 3 -2.35 6.11 -6.42
C ILE A 3 -2.21 5.29 -5.14
N GLY A 4 -1.36 4.27 -5.17
CA GLY A 4 -1.11 3.31 -4.09
C GLY A 4 -1.80 1.96 -4.32
N ALA A 5 -1.05 0.86 -4.17
CA ALA A 5 -1.52 -0.52 -4.25
C ALA A 5 -1.48 -1.22 -2.88
N GLY A 6 -1.86 -0.50 -1.85
CA GLY A 6 -2.21 -1.07 -0.55
C GLY A 6 -3.65 -1.57 -0.54
N GLN A 7 -4.17 -1.89 0.65
CA GLN A 7 -5.53 -2.43 0.82
C GLN A 7 -6.61 -1.58 0.13
N ALA A 8 -6.54 -0.26 0.27
CA ALA A 8 -7.54 0.64 -0.32
C ALA A 8 -7.44 0.65 -1.85
N GLY A 9 -6.24 0.81 -2.42
CA GLY A 9 -6.06 0.87 -3.87
C GLY A 9 -6.42 -0.43 -4.58
N LEU A 10 -6.02 -1.58 -4.04
CA LEU A 10 -6.39 -2.89 -4.59
C LEU A 10 -7.90 -3.13 -4.51
N SER A 11 -8.54 -2.73 -3.40
CA SER A 11 -10.00 -2.85 -3.27
C SER A 11 -10.74 -1.97 -4.29
N VAL A 12 -10.29 -0.73 -4.49
CA VAL A 12 -10.86 0.15 -5.52
C VAL A 12 -10.67 -0.45 -6.90
N SER A 13 -9.48 -0.94 -7.22
CA SER A 13 -9.17 -1.54 -8.52
C SER A 13 -10.07 -2.74 -8.84
N TYR A 14 -10.33 -3.58 -7.84
CA TYR A 14 -11.31 -4.67 -7.96
C TYR A 14 -12.71 -4.16 -8.35
N TYR A 15 -13.20 -3.12 -7.64
CA TYR A 15 -14.52 -2.60 -7.94
C TYR A 15 -14.58 -1.87 -9.28
N LEU A 16 -13.51 -1.20 -9.73
CA LEU A 16 -13.44 -0.61 -11.07
C LEU A 16 -13.61 -1.70 -12.14
N GLN A 17 -12.93 -2.85 -12.01
CA GLN A 17 -13.13 -3.97 -12.91
C GLN A 17 -14.55 -4.55 -12.84
N ARG A 18 -15.16 -4.62 -11.64
CA ARG A 18 -16.57 -5.03 -11.49
C ARG A 18 -17.56 -4.08 -12.14
N LEU A 19 -17.19 -2.82 -12.34
CA LEU A 19 -17.94 -1.82 -13.10
C LEU A 19 -17.65 -1.88 -14.59
N GLY A 20 -16.80 -2.80 -15.07
CA GLY A 20 -16.50 -3.01 -16.47
C GLY A 20 -15.31 -2.21 -16.99
N LEU A 21 -14.52 -1.59 -16.11
CA LEU A 21 -13.30 -0.88 -16.49
C LEU A 21 -12.12 -1.87 -16.57
N ASP A 22 -11.27 -1.72 -17.58
CA ASP A 22 -10.14 -2.59 -17.85
C ASP A 22 -8.84 -2.00 -17.31
N ALA A 23 -8.13 -2.80 -16.49
CA ALA A 23 -6.86 -2.38 -15.92
C ALA A 23 -5.78 -2.28 -17.01
N GLY A 24 -5.05 -1.18 -17.02
CA GLY A 24 -4.05 -0.87 -18.04
C GLY A 24 -4.61 -0.10 -19.24
N ASN A 25 -5.93 -0.17 -19.52
CA ASN A 25 -6.57 0.59 -20.59
C ASN A 25 -7.42 1.74 -20.04
N ASP A 26 -8.37 1.44 -19.13
CA ASP A 26 -9.29 2.45 -18.59
C ASP A 26 -8.77 3.06 -17.29
N PHE A 27 -7.97 2.32 -16.53
CA PHE A 27 -7.29 2.83 -15.33
C PHE A 27 -5.92 2.19 -15.13
N VAL A 28 -5.04 2.90 -14.44
CA VAL A 28 -3.73 2.43 -14.03
C VAL A 28 -3.57 2.60 -12.52
N VAL A 29 -2.83 1.68 -11.91
CA VAL A 29 -2.46 1.75 -10.49
C VAL A 29 -0.97 2.06 -10.38
N LEU A 30 -0.63 3.18 -9.74
CA LEU A 30 0.75 3.61 -9.50
C LEU A 30 1.09 3.36 -8.04
N ASP A 31 2.17 2.61 -7.77
CA ASP A 31 2.59 2.33 -6.40
C ASP A 31 4.10 2.52 -6.25
N ARG A 32 4.51 3.30 -5.25
CA ARG A 32 5.93 3.60 -5.02
C ARG A 32 6.69 2.47 -4.33
N GLY A 33 5.97 1.49 -3.76
CA GLY A 33 6.59 0.37 -3.05
C GLY A 33 7.46 -0.48 -3.99
N PRO A 34 8.54 -1.09 -3.48
CA PRO A 34 9.38 -1.98 -4.28
C PRO A 34 8.68 -3.30 -4.62
N GLY A 35 7.61 -3.63 -3.93
CA GLY A 35 6.86 -4.88 -4.09
C GLY A 35 5.44 -4.78 -3.59
N THR A 36 4.77 -5.91 -3.52
CA THR A 36 3.40 -6.05 -3.04
C THR A 36 3.30 -5.96 -1.52
N GLY A 37 2.09 -5.72 -0.98
CA GLY A 37 1.83 -5.68 0.46
C GLY A 37 1.62 -4.28 1.03
N GLY A 38 1.74 -3.21 0.22
CA GLY A 38 1.56 -1.83 0.67
C GLY A 38 2.43 -1.52 1.89
N ALA A 39 1.87 -0.94 2.94
CA ALA A 39 2.60 -0.63 4.18
C ALA A 39 3.08 -1.86 4.96
N TRP A 40 2.53 -3.05 4.69
CA TRP A 40 2.90 -4.27 5.41
C TRP A 40 4.31 -4.75 5.05
N GLN A 41 4.80 -4.54 3.85
CA GLN A 41 6.15 -4.92 3.43
C GLN A 41 7.25 -4.27 4.28
N PHE A 42 6.96 -3.15 4.93
CA PHE A 42 7.90 -2.41 5.78
C PHE A 42 7.78 -2.74 7.27
N ARG A 43 6.88 -3.65 7.66
CA ARG A 43 6.73 -4.06 9.05
C ARG A 43 7.92 -4.87 9.52
N TRP A 44 8.17 -4.84 10.82
CA TRP A 44 9.28 -5.58 11.43
C TRP A 44 9.09 -7.09 11.35
N GLU A 45 10.22 -7.79 11.28
CA GLU A 45 10.29 -9.24 11.02
C GLU A 45 9.53 -10.09 12.04
N ALA A 46 9.56 -9.69 13.32
CA ALA A 46 8.94 -10.45 14.40
C ALA A 46 7.41 -10.29 14.48
N LEU A 47 6.79 -9.40 13.69
CA LEU A 47 5.34 -9.24 13.68
C LEU A 47 4.68 -10.45 13.02
N ARG A 48 3.88 -11.19 13.78
CA ARG A 48 3.15 -12.38 13.31
C ARG A 48 1.69 -12.04 12.98
N ILE A 49 1.09 -12.79 12.06
CA ILE A 49 -0.34 -12.67 11.76
C ILE A 49 -1.18 -12.75 13.04
N GLY A 50 -0.86 -13.65 13.95
CA GLY A 50 -1.60 -13.84 15.19
C GLY A 50 -1.47 -12.73 16.23
N SER A 51 -0.45 -11.88 16.12
CA SER A 51 -0.21 -10.73 17.01
C SER A 51 -0.46 -9.38 16.33
N ALA A 52 -0.64 -9.36 15.03
CA ALA A 52 -1.05 -8.17 14.30
C ALA A 52 -2.49 -7.78 14.67
N HIS A 53 -2.82 -6.49 14.54
CA HIS A 53 -4.22 -6.08 14.56
C HIS A 53 -4.97 -6.78 13.42
N LYS A 54 -6.30 -6.86 13.52
CA LYS A 54 -7.12 -7.52 12.50
C LYS A 54 -6.81 -6.96 11.10
N ILE A 55 -6.40 -7.85 10.20
CA ILE A 55 -6.24 -7.56 8.77
C ILE A 55 -7.55 -7.99 8.10
N ASN A 56 -8.20 -7.08 7.41
CA ASN A 56 -9.41 -7.42 6.67
C ASN A 56 -9.04 -7.97 5.29
N ASP A 57 -9.80 -8.96 4.84
CA ASP A 57 -9.66 -9.50 3.50
C ASP A 57 -9.94 -8.43 2.44
N LEU A 58 -9.25 -8.52 1.31
CA LEU A 58 -9.60 -7.75 0.12
C LEU A 58 -10.92 -8.28 -0.47
N PRO A 59 -11.74 -7.42 -1.10
CA PRO A 59 -12.95 -7.89 -1.77
C PRO A 59 -12.59 -8.91 -2.86
N GLY A 60 -13.22 -10.07 -2.84
CA GLY A 60 -12.95 -11.16 -3.78
C GLY A 60 -11.68 -11.98 -3.45
N LEU A 61 -11.04 -11.81 -2.30
CA LEU A 61 -9.88 -12.63 -1.89
C LEU A 61 -10.28 -14.10 -1.68
N ASP A 62 -11.51 -14.34 -1.27
CA ASP A 62 -12.12 -15.65 -1.11
C ASP A 62 -12.19 -16.47 -2.41
N ALA A 63 -12.30 -15.81 -3.57
CA ALA A 63 -12.25 -16.47 -4.87
C ALA A 63 -10.90 -17.18 -5.12
N LEU A 64 -9.83 -16.73 -4.45
CA LEU A 64 -8.52 -17.36 -4.48
C LEU A 64 -8.37 -18.48 -3.40
N GLY A 65 -9.39 -18.72 -2.61
CA GLY A 65 -9.31 -19.61 -1.44
C GLY A 65 -8.44 -19.06 -0.31
N LEU A 66 -8.23 -17.74 -0.26
CA LEU A 66 -7.39 -17.07 0.71
C LEU A 66 -8.23 -16.22 1.69
N SER A 67 -7.78 -16.19 2.94
CA SER A 67 -8.31 -15.29 3.97
C SER A 67 -7.27 -15.05 5.04
N PHE A 68 -7.15 -13.82 5.52
CA PHE A 68 -6.28 -13.50 6.65
C PHE A 68 -6.76 -14.10 7.97
N GLU A 69 -8.06 -14.43 8.06
CA GLU A 69 -8.62 -15.10 9.25
C GLU A 69 -8.09 -16.53 9.41
N THR A 70 -7.88 -17.24 8.28
CA THR A 70 -7.39 -18.62 8.25
C THR A 70 -5.89 -18.75 7.98
N ALA A 71 -5.19 -17.62 7.81
CA ALA A 71 -3.76 -17.62 7.59
C ALA A 71 -2.99 -18.16 8.80
N ASP A 72 -1.80 -18.72 8.55
CA ASP A 72 -0.93 -19.22 9.63
C ASP A 72 -0.58 -18.08 10.60
N ARG A 73 -1.07 -18.21 11.84
CA ARG A 73 -0.89 -17.21 12.90
C ARG A 73 0.57 -17.00 13.30
N HIS A 74 1.46 -17.98 13.04
CA HIS A 74 2.88 -17.93 13.36
C HIS A 74 3.74 -17.36 12.23
N ALA A 75 3.18 -17.22 11.03
CA ALA A 75 3.90 -16.66 9.89
C ALA A 75 4.14 -15.15 10.06
N PRO A 76 5.27 -14.62 9.52
CA PRO A 76 5.51 -13.18 9.49
C PRO A 76 4.40 -12.45 8.72
N ALA A 77 3.82 -11.43 9.34
CA ALA A 77 2.68 -10.73 8.75
C ALA A 77 3.05 -10.05 7.42
N LYS A 78 4.26 -9.50 7.32
CA LYS A 78 4.72 -8.86 6.08
C LYS A 78 4.75 -9.81 4.90
N ASP A 79 5.20 -11.07 5.12
CA ASP A 79 5.34 -12.06 4.05
C ASP A 79 3.99 -12.58 3.58
N VAL A 80 3.09 -12.87 4.53
CA VAL A 80 1.73 -13.34 4.21
C VAL A 80 0.95 -12.29 3.45
N VAL A 81 1.00 -11.03 3.90
CA VAL A 81 0.28 -9.94 3.22
C VAL A 81 0.86 -9.68 1.84
N ALA A 82 2.19 -9.68 1.71
CA ALA A 82 2.84 -9.49 0.41
C ALA A 82 2.48 -10.61 -0.58
N ASP A 83 2.48 -11.88 -0.14
CA ASP A 83 2.10 -13.01 -0.99
C ASP A 83 0.63 -12.96 -1.38
N TYR A 84 -0.29 -12.65 -0.45
CA TYR A 84 -1.72 -12.60 -0.74
C TYR A 84 -2.05 -11.44 -1.70
N TYR A 85 -1.40 -10.27 -1.54
CA TYR A 85 -1.60 -9.15 -2.44
C TYR A 85 -1.02 -9.43 -3.83
N ARG A 86 0.15 -10.09 -3.91
CA ARG A 86 0.72 -10.52 -5.19
C ARG A 86 -0.23 -11.45 -5.94
N ARG A 87 -0.72 -12.52 -5.27
CA ARG A 87 -1.69 -13.44 -5.87
C ARG A 87 -2.98 -12.76 -6.29
N TYR A 88 -3.41 -11.76 -5.53
CA TYR A 88 -4.58 -10.97 -5.84
C TYR A 88 -4.37 -10.11 -7.09
N GLU A 89 -3.26 -9.41 -7.18
CA GLU A 89 -2.88 -8.62 -8.35
C GLU A 89 -2.79 -9.50 -9.61
N ASP A 90 -2.13 -10.65 -9.49
CA ASP A 90 -2.00 -11.63 -10.58
C ASP A 90 -3.37 -12.18 -11.02
N HIS A 91 -4.21 -12.59 -10.07
CA HIS A 91 -5.52 -13.19 -10.36
C HIS A 91 -6.47 -12.22 -11.08
N TYR A 92 -6.48 -10.97 -10.64
CA TYR A 92 -7.34 -9.94 -11.22
C TYR A 92 -6.66 -9.14 -12.34
N GLY A 93 -5.40 -9.42 -12.66
CA GLY A 93 -4.65 -8.75 -13.73
C GLY A 93 -4.55 -7.22 -13.53
N LEU A 94 -4.34 -6.76 -12.29
CA LEU A 94 -4.46 -5.34 -11.93
C LEU A 94 -3.36 -4.44 -12.52
N GLN A 95 -2.33 -4.99 -13.13
CA GLN A 95 -1.25 -4.27 -13.83
C GLN A 95 -0.71 -3.06 -13.04
N VAL A 96 -0.29 -3.32 -11.79
CA VAL A 96 0.26 -2.27 -10.93
C VAL A 96 1.65 -1.88 -11.41
N VAL A 97 1.87 -0.60 -11.67
CA VAL A 97 3.16 -0.02 -12.06
C VAL A 97 3.99 0.26 -10.82
N ARG A 98 5.17 -0.34 -10.71
CA ARG A 98 6.15 -0.23 -9.60
C ARG A 98 7.59 -0.20 -10.09
N PRO A 99 8.49 0.52 -9.40
CA PRO A 99 8.22 1.53 -8.38
C PRO A 99 7.82 2.86 -9.04
N ALA A 100 6.60 3.32 -8.82
CA ALA A 100 6.10 4.56 -9.38
C ALA A 100 5.80 5.56 -8.25
N ASP A 101 6.68 6.55 -8.04
CA ASP A 101 6.51 7.57 -7.00
C ASP A 101 5.81 8.80 -7.56
N VAL A 102 4.55 8.99 -7.17
CA VAL A 102 3.76 10.14 -7.62
C VAL A 102 4.19 11.39 -6.85
N VAL A 103 4.65 12.38 -7.61
CA VAL A 103 5.22 13.63 -7.10
C VAL A 103 4.15 14.71 -6.97
N SER A 104 3.29 14.85 -8.00
CA SER A 104 2.23 15.86 -7.99
C SER A 104 1.00 15.41 -8.80
N VAL A 105 -0.13 16.04 -8.49
CA VAL A 105 -1.36 15.97 -9.28
C VAL A 105 -1.81 17.41 -9.51
N GLU A 106 -1.93 17.82 -10.76
CA GLU A 106 -2.19 19.18 -11.15
C GLU A 106 -3.41 19.27 -12.07
N ASN A 107 -4.07 20.42 -12.09
CA ASN A 107 -5.15 20.67 -13.06
C ASN A 107 -4.56 20.84 -14.46
N PHE A 108 -5.12 20.13 -15.43
CA PHE A 108 -4.71 20.17 -16.82
C PHE A 108 -5.93 20.36 -17.73
N GLY A 109 -6.40 21.58 -17.86
CA GLY A 109 -7.62 21.89 -18.59
C GLY A 109 -8.87 21.31 -17.89
N MET A 110 -9.54 20.33 -18.51
CA MET A 110 -10.67 19.61 -17.93
C MET A 110 -10.24 18.32 -17.21
N ASP A 111 -8.98 17.93 -17.34
CA ASP A 111 -8.38 16.72 -16.78
C ASP A 111 -7.43 17.05 -15.63
N LEU A 112 -6.82 16.01 -15.10
CA LEU A 112 -5.73 16.06 -14.12
C LEU A 112 -4.48 15.49 -14.75
N MET A 113 -3.33 16.12 -14.51
CA MET A 113 -2.03 15.58 -14.85
C MET A 113 -1.39 14.99 -13.60
N VAL A 114 -1.06 13.71 -13.65
CA VAL A 114 -0.36 12.99 -12.59
C VAL A 114 1.11 12.86 -13.01
N ASN A 115 2.00 13.50 -12.26
CA ASN A 115 3.44 13.43 -12.48
C ASN A 115 4.06 12.44 -11.51
N PHE A 116 4.88 11.54 -11.99
CA PHE A 116 5.54 10.50 -11.19
C PHE A 116 6.91 10.14 -11.74
N THR A 117 7.75 9.52 -10.90
CA THR A 117 9.01 8.92 -11.33
C THR A 117 8.86 7.41 -11.42
N LEU A 118 9.45 6.81 -12.44
CA LEU A 118 9.53 5.38 -12.65
C LEU A 118 10.94 5.05 -13.12
N ASP A 119 11.69 4.24 -12.37
CA ASP A 119 13.09 3.90 -12.66
C ASP A 119 13.98 5.15 -12.86
N ASP A 120 13.82 6.16 -11.98
CA ASP A 120 14.50 7.45 -12.02
C ASP A 120 14.15 8.34 -13.24
N GLU A 121 13.20 7.94 -14.07
CA GLU A 121 12.69 8.76 -15.17
C GLU A 121 11.40 9.48 -14.79
N GLU A 122 11.30 10.75 -15.16
CA GLU A 122 10.05 11.51 -15.03
C GLU A 122 9.03 11.05 -16.06
N LYS A 123 7.82 10.77 -15.60
CA LYS A 123 6.67 10.33 -16.40
C LYS A 123 5.44 11.16 -16.03
N GLU A 124 4.50 11.24 -16.96
CA GLU A 124 3.22 11.88 -16.73
C GLU A 124 2.08 11.05 -17.33
N VAL A 125 0.89 11.15 -16.73
CA VAL A 125 -0.33 10.58 -17.27
C VAL A 125 -1.51 11.52 -17.04
N SER A 126 -2.24 11.81 -18.11
CA SER A 126 -3.49 12.58 -18.02
C SER A 126 -4.65 11.67 -17.65
N THR A 127 -5.56 12.16 -16.81
CA THR A 127 -6.71 11.41 -16.33
C THR A 127 -7.86 12.31 -15.93
N VAL A 128 -9.09 11.84 -16.11
CA VAL A 128 -10.28 12.56 -15.64
C VAL A 128 -10.52 12.42 -14.13
N THR A 129 -9.89 11.41 -13.47
CA THR A 129 -10.14 11.13 -12.06
C THR A 129 -8.91 10.51 -11.40
N VAL A 130 -8.60 10.96 -10.20
CA VAL A 130 -7.57 10.38 -9.34
C VAL A 130 -8.20 9.83 -8.07
N VAL A 131 -7.85 8.59 -7.74
CA VAL A 131 -8.16 7.98 -6.44
C VAL A 131 -6.89 7.96 -5.58
N ASN A 132 -6.88 8.77 -4.53
CA ASN A 132 -5.77 8.79 -3.58
C ASN A 132 -5.92 7.65 -2.56
N ALA A 133 -5.08 6.62 -2.69
CA ALA A 133 -4.99 5.46 -1.81
C ALA A 133 -3.58 5.30 -1.20
N THR A 134 -2.84 6.41 -1.02
CA THR A 134 -1.43 6.43 -0.62
C THR A 134 -1.17 5.98 0.82
N GLY A 135 -2.21 5.86 1.65
CA GLY A 135 -2.07 5.52 3.06
C GLY A 135 -1.29 6.57 3.85
N THR A 136 -0.78 6.17 5.02
CA THR A 136 -0.09 7.09 5.95
C THR A 136 1.33 6.65 6.31
N TRP A 137 1.80 5.51 5.80
CA TRP A 137 3.08 4.92 6.20
C TRP A 137 4.29 5.79 5.86
N GLY A 138 4.26 6.46 4.72
CA GLY A 138 5.36 7.31 4.26
C GLY A 138 5.40 8.71 4.89
N ALA A 139 4.38 9.08 5.66
CA ALA A 139 4.30 10.36 6.37
C ALA A 139 3.90 10.10 7.84
N PRO A 140 4.81 9.52 8.65
CA PRO A 140 4.53 9.17 10.03
C PRO A 140 4.23 10.43 10.86
N PHE A 141 3.16 10.38 11.63
CA PHE A 141 2.81 11.44 12.57
C PHE A 141 3.24 11.05 13.97
N ILE A 142 4.10 11.88 14.58
CA ILE A 142 4.52 11.73 15.97
C ILE A 142 3.77 12.75 16.80
N PRO A 143 2.77 12.33 17.61
CA PRO A 143 2.00 13.26 18.44
C PRO A 143 2.88 13.85 19.55
N TRP A 144 2.60 15.10 19.89
CA TRP A 144 3.29 15.74 21.01
C TRP A 144 2.61 15.40 22.34
N TYR A 145 3.42 15.05 23.34
CA TYR A 145 2.96 14.78 24.70
C TYR A 145 3.68 15.69 25.71
N PRO A 146 3.01 16.14 26.79
CA PRO A 146 3.67 16.79 27.91
C PRO A 146 4.81 15.91 28.47
N GLY A 147 6.00 16.48 28.61
CA GLY A 147 7.19 15.75 29.04
C GLY A 147 8.03 15.13 27.93
N LEU A 148 7.60 15.19 26.68
CA LEU A 148 8.36 14.63 25.54
C LEU A 148 9.80 15.16 25.47
N LYS A 149 9.99 16.47 25.73
CA LYS A 149 11.33 17.10 25.67
C LYS A 149 12.21 16.79 26.87
N SER A 150 11.65 16.35 27.98
CA SER A 150 12.38 15.97 29.21
C SER A 150 12.56 14.47 29.39
N PHE A 151 12.02 13.69 28.46
CA PHE A 151 12.23 12.24 28.46
C PHE A 151 13.64 11.92 27.92
N GLU A 152 14.46 11.29 28.74
CA GLU A 152 15.86 10.95 28.41
C GLU A 152 15.98 9.58 27.70
N GLY A 153 14.89 8.84 27.56
CA GLY A 153 14.86 7.57 26.84
C GLY A 153 14.77 7.74 25.31
N ARG A 154 14.90 6.65 24.60
CA ARG A 154 14.79 6.61 23.13
C ARG A 154 13.33 6.63 22.69
N HIS A 155 12.98 7.56 21.82
CA HIS A 155 11.68 7.61 21.16
C HIS A 155 11.79 6.94 19.80
N VAL A 156 10.86 6.05 19.50
CA VAL A 156 10.82 5.32 18.23
C VAL A 156 9.42 5.29 17.67
N HIS A 157 9.27 5.67 16.45
CA HIS A 157 8.04 5.45 15.69
C HIS A 157 8.05 4.03 15.10
N THR A 158 6.88 3.41 14.94
CA THR A 158 6.77 2.05 14.36
C THR A 158 7.35 1.94 12.95
N ASN A 159 7.47 3.05 12.23
CA ASN A 159 8.13 3.10 10.93
C ASN A 159 9.65 2.79 11.02
N ASP A 160 10.27 3.17 12.13
CA ASP A 160 11.72 3.02 12.35
C ASP A 160 12.06 1.79 13.20
N TYR A 161 11.06 1.17 13.82
CA TYR A 161 11.26 -0.03 14.64
C TYR A 161 11.61 -1.24 13.77
N LYS A 162 12.68 -1.95 14.12
CA LYS A 162 13.15 -3.16 13.42
C LYS A 162 13.06 -4.40 14.31
N SER A 163 13.67 -4.38 15.46
CA SER A 163 13.67 -5.50 16.40
C SER A 163 13.75 -5.04 17.85
N ALA A 164 13.39 -5.91 18.79
CA ALA A 164 13.55 -5.64 20.22
C ALA A 164 15.03 -5.62 20.65
N GLU A 165 15.91 -6.23 19.86
CA GLU A 165 17.36 -6.30 20.14
C GLU A 165 18.07 -4.96 19.90
N ASP A 166 17.39 -4.01 19.22
CA ASP A 166 17.92 -2.67 18.96
C ASP A 166 17.74 -1.71 20.17
N TYR A 167 17.09 -2.16 21.23
CA TYR A 167 16.69 -1.41 22.42
C TYR A 167 17.02 -2.19 23.69
#